data_2c4761261c4a2e442cffbfc9a70498dd
#
_entry.id   2c4761261c4a2e442cffbfc9a70498dd
#
_cell.length_a   1.000
_cell.length_b   1.000
_cell.length_c   1.000
_cell.angle_alpha   90.00
_cell.angle_beta   90.00
_cell.angle_gamma   90.00
#
_symmetry.space_group_name_H-M   'P 1'
#
loop_
_entity.id
_entity.type
_entity.pdbx_description
1 polymer ?
#
loop_
_entity_poly.entity_id
_entity_poly.type
_entity_poly.pdbx_seq_one_letter_code
_entity_poly.pdbx_strand_id
1 'polypeptide(L)'
;MDKAAAVALNKHMKELYNSRKQDGWPEYKDTLPAKQGHPFKEEDGVFTHKAKLNAAYNGQTTTKPAQWDAKLNKLPADFRLTSGSTVNISVTGIPYSGSMGASVSLRLKMVQVIKFVPMQERSPFEEQDGFTFGGDDNPFSVVSDDTSNATSDDSDEIDFGGEEEVVEEPKK
;
A
#
# COMPACT_ATOMS: atom_id res chain seq x y z
N MET A 1 -10.48 -2.67 17.10
CA MET A 1 -11.84 -2.15 17.45
C MET A 1 -12.22 -2.65 18.83
N ASP A 2 -13.10 -1.96 19.52
CA ASP A 2 -13.65 -2.41 20.80
C ASP A 2 -14.64 -3.59 20.61
N LYS A 3 -15.04 -4.21 21.72
CA LYS A 3 -15.95 -5.36 21.73
C LYS A 3 -17.33 -5.01 21.14
N ALA A 4 -17.83 -3.80 21.40
CA ALA A 4 -19.16 -3.41 20.91
C ALA A 4 -19.17 -3.29 19.39
N ALA A 5 -18.14 -2.66 18.81
CA ALA A 5 -17.95 -2.57 17.37
C ALA A 5 -17.74 -3.93 16.72
N ALA A 6 -17.00 -4.83 17.36
CA ALA A 6 -16.81 -6.20 16.86
C ALA A 6 -18.12 -6.99 16.82
N VAL A 7 -18.95 -6.88 17.87
CA VAL A 7 -20.29 -7.51 17.93
C VAL A 7 -21.21 -6.94 16.84
N ALA A 8 -21.23 -5.62 16.66
CA ALA A 8 -22.05 -4.98 15.64
C ALA A 8 -21.64 -5.42 14.23
N LEU A 9 -20.32 -5.46 13.95
CA LEU A 9 -19.80 -5.95 12.68
C LEU A 9 -20.16 -7.43 12.43
N ASN A 10 -20.00 -8.31 13.44
CA ASN A 10 -20.37 -9.70 13.33
C ASN A 10 -21.86 -9.90 13.04
N LYS A 11 -22.72 -9.13 13.73
CA LYS A 11 -24.17 -9.16 13.47
C LYS A 11 -24.49 -8.76 12.03
N HIS A 12 -23.88 -7.69 11.53
CA HIS A 12 -24.06 -7.26 10.14
C HIS A 12 -23.56 -8.31 9.13
N MET A 13 -22.42 -8.96 9.40
CA MET A 13 -21.91 -10.05 8.58
C MET A 13 -22.89 -11.24 8.54
N LYS A 14 -23.47 -11.61 9.66
CA LYS A 14 -24.48 -12.67 9.76
C LYS A 14 -25.74 -12.36 8.96
N GLU A 15 -26.25 -11.13 9.08
CA GLU A 15 -27.41 -10.66 8.30
C GLU A 15 -27.12 -10.69 6.80
N LEU A 16 -25.95 -10.20 6.39
CA LEU A 16 -25.50 -10.21 5.00
C LEU A 16 -25.34 -11.64 4.47
N TYR A 17 -24.78 -12.54 5.26
CA TYR A 17 -24.64 -13.94 4.89
C TYR A 17 -26.01 -14.57 4.65
N ASN A 18 -26.93 -14.42 5.60
CA ASN A 18 -28.26 -15.02 5.53
C ASN A 18 -29.10 -14.47 4.36
N SER A 19 -28.91 -13.18 4.01
CA SER A 19 -29.59 -12.58 2.86
C SER A 19 -29.07 -13.04 1.50
N ARG A 20 -27.88 -13.63 1.44
CA ARG A 20 -27.18 -13.99 0.19
C ARG A 20 -26.71 -15.43 0.15
N LYS A 21 -26.97 -16.25 1.18
CA LYS A 21 -26.60 -17.65 1.16
C LYS A 21 -27.35 -18.39 0.04
N GLN A 22 -26.67 -19.31 -0.60
CA GLN A 22 -27.25 -20.17 -1.64
C GLN A 22 -27.78 -21.46 -1.03
N ASP A 23 -28.63 -22.16 -1.75
CA ASP A 23 -29.12 -23.46 -1.34
C ASP A 23 -27.96 -24.45 -1.13
N GLY A 24 -28.05 -25.23 -0.04
CA GLY A 24 -27.00 -26.16 0.34
C GLY A 24 -25.82 -25.52 1.11
N TRP A 25 -25.80 -24.23 1.31
CA TRP A 25 -24.79 -23.61 2.18
C TRP A 25 -25.09 -23.87 3.66
N PRO A 26 -24.09 -24.14 4.50
CA PRO A 26 -24.27 -24.33 5.93
C PRO A 26 -24.75 -23.05 6.61
N GLU A 27 -25.17 -23.16 7.87
CA GLU A 27 -25.51 -21.99 8.67
C GLU A 27 -24.27 -21.13 8.95
N TYR A 28 -24.50 -19.81 9.07
CA TYR A 28 -23.44 -18.88 9.43
C TYR A 28 -22.82 -19.26 10.77
N LYS A 29 -21.50 -19.44 10.76
CA LYS A 29 -20.78 -19.74 11.99
C LYS A 29 -20.41 -18.44 12.68
N ASP A 30 -20.99 -18.22 13.86
CA ASP A 30 -20.64 -17.06 14.69
C ASP A 30 -19.13 -17.04 14.96
N THR A 31 -18.53 -15.89 14.71
CA THR A 31 -17.08 -15.69 14.77
C THR A 31 -16.63 -14.99 16.06
N LEU A 32 -17.58 -14.71 16.96
CA LEU A 32 -17.33 -14.26 18.32
C LEU A 32 -17.89 -15.27 19.35
N PRO A 33 -17.15 -15.57 20.42
CA PRO A 33 -15.80 -15.08 20.74
C PRO A 33 -14.77 -15.54 19.72
N ALA A 34 -13.68 -14.76 19.57
CA ALA A 34 -12.60 -15.08 18.66
C ALA A 34 -12.00 -16.46 19.00
N LYS A 35 -11.96 -17.34 18.01
CA LYS A 35 -11.37 -18.68 18.11
C LYS A 35 -10.32 -18.85 17.02
N GLN A 36 -9.39 -19.77 17.23
CA GLN A 36 -8.40 -20.07 16.20
C GLN A 36 -9.09 -20.44 14.86
N GLY A 37 -8.65 -19.82 13.77
CA GLY A 37 -9.26 -19.98 12.44
C GLY A 37 -10.46 -19.08 12.14
N HIS A 38 -10.88 -18.24 13.08
CA HIS A 38 -11.96 -17.28 12.88
C HIS A 38 -11.43 -15.96 12.28
N PRO A 39 -12.27 -15.19 11.53
CA PRO A 39 -11.85 -13.92 10.94
C PRO A 39 -11.53 -12.84 11.98
N PHE A 40 -12.13 -12.90 13.17
CA PHE A 40 -11.79 -12.02 14.28
C PHE A 40 -10.66 -12.62 15.12
N LYS A 41 -9.69 -11.78 15.49
CA LYS A 41 -8.68 -12.07 16.50
C LYS A 41 -8.87 -11.11 17.66
N GLU A 42 -8.61 -11.58 18.85
CA GLU A 42 -8.66 -10.79 20.09
C GLU A 42 -7.31 -10.87 20.79
N GLU A 43 -6.73 -9.70 21.06
CA GLU A 43 -5.51 -9.54 21.82
C GLU A 43 -5.73 -8.36 22.78
N ASP A 44 -5.54 -8.57 24.06
CA ASP A 44 -5.68 -7.58 25.13
C ASP A 44 -7.01 -6.80 25.10
N GLY A 45 -8.12 -7.48 24.79
CA GLY A 45 -9.44 -6.88 24.66
C GLY A 45 -9.67 -6.06 23.38
N VAL A 46 -8.69 -6.02 22.49
CA VAL A 46 -8.78 -5.37 21.19
C VAL A 46 -9.11 -6.40 20.12
N PHE A 47 -10.19 -6.17 19.40
CA PHE A 47 -10.61 -7.03 18.29
C PHE A 47 -10.04 -6.52 16.97
N THR A 48 -9.47 -7.43 16.19
CA THR A 48 -8.97 -7.17 14.85
C THR A 48 -9.68 -8.03 13.82
N HIS A 49 -9.93 -7.49 12.66
CA HIS A 49 -10.47 -8.21 11.51
C HIS A 49 -9.71 -7.79 10.24
N LYS A 50 -9.49 -8.72 9.33
CA LYS A 50 -8.73 -8.46 8.11
C LYS A 50 -9.65 -8.15 6.94
N ALA A 51 -9.51 -6.95 6.36
CA ALA A 51 -10.06 -6.62 5.06
C ALA A 51 -8.96 -6.79 3.99
N LYS A 52 -9.27 -7.47 2.88
CA LYS A 52 -8.32 -7.75 1.80
C LYS A 52 -8.86 -7.32 0.45
N LEU A 53 -7.95 -6.91 -0.43
CA LEU A 53 -8.19 -6.84 -1.86
C LEU A 53 -7.04 -7.59 -2.54
N ASN A 54 -7.37 -8.64 -3.28
CA ASN A 54 -6.37 -9.38 -4.05
C ASN A 54 -5.98 -8.56 -5.30
N ALA A 55 -4.71 -8.57 -5.67
CA ALA A 55 -4.22 -7.87 -6.86
C ALA A 55 -4.82 -8.41 -8.16
N ALA A 56 -5.20 -9.67 -8.18
CA ALA A 56 -5.90 -10.31 -9.30
C ALA A 56 -6.99 -11.26 -8.81
N TYR A 57 -8.03 -11.42 -9.62
CA TYR A 57 -9.11 -12.38 -9.41
C TYR A 57 -9.51 -12.98 -10.75
N ASN A 58 -9.55 -14.31 -10.85
CA ASN A 58 -9.85 -15.05 -12.09
C ASN A 58 -9.02 -14.57 -13.31
N GLY A 59 -7.72 -14.34 -13.11
CA GLY A 59 -6.81 -13.88 -14.17
C GLY A 59 -6.93 -12.40 -14.54
N GLN A 60 -7.86 -11.66 -13.93
CA GLN A 60 -8.02 -10.22 -14.17
C GLN A 60 -7.38 -9.41 -13.03
N THR A 61 -6.64 -8.38 -13.41
CA THR A 61 -6.05 -7.43 -12.45
C THR A 61 -7.14 -6.61 -11.78
N THR A 62 -7.09 -6.53 -10.45
CA THR A 62 -8.03 -5.73 -9.66
C THR A 62 -7.55 -4.29 -9.59
N THR A 63 -8.45 -3.33 -9.80
CA THR A 63 -8.15 -1.91 -9.62
C THR A 63 -7.79 -1.62 -8.17
N LYS A 64 -6.71 -0.84 -7.95
CA LYS A 64 -6.32 -0.40 -6.61
C LYS A 64 -7.46 0.34 -5.91
N PRO A 65 -7.59 0.21 -4.57
CA PRO A 65 -8.57 0.97 -3.81
C PRO A 65 -8.27 2.47 -3.95
N ALA A 66 -9.30 3.26 -4.21
CA ALA A 66 -9.15 4.71 -4.20
C ALA A 66 -8.79 5.19 -2.79
N GLN A 67 -7.85 6.13 -2.70
CA GLN A 67 -7.38 6.71 -1.44
C GLN A 67 -7.74 8.19 -1.40
N TRP A 68 -8.16 8.66 -0.24
CA TRP A 68 -8.64 10.01 0.01
C TRP A 68 -7.97 10.57 1.26
N ASP A 69 -7.77 11.86 1.34
CA ASP A 69 -7.38 12.51 2.58
C ASP A 69 -8.58 12.75 3.52
N ALA A 70 -8.34 13.34 4.68
CA ALA A 70 -9.38 13.64 5.66
C ALA A 70 -10.43 14.65 5.16
N LYS A 71 -10.08 15.47 4.16
CA LYS A 71 -10.96 16.49 3.54
C LYS A 71 -11.64 16.01 2.26
N LEU A 72 -11.56 14.70 1.96
CA LEU A 72 -12.11 14.07 0.77
C LEU A 72 -11.46 14.52 -0.55
N ASN A 73 -10.19 14.95 -0.51
CA ASN A 73 -9.41 15.10 -1.73
C ASN A 73 -8.82 13.74 -2.11
N LYS A 74 -8.90 13.39 -3.39
CA LYS A 74 -8.34 12.14 -3.89
C LYS A 74 -6.81 12.21 -3.88
N LEU A 75 -6.19 11.21 -3.26
CA LEU A 75 -4.72 11.09 -3.23
C LEU A 75 -4.18 10.57 -4.56
N PRO A 76 -2.94 10.92 -4.93
CA PRO A 76 -2.28 10.43 -6.14
C PRO A 76 -2.25 8.90 -6.22
N ALA A 77 -2.20 8.36 -7.43
CA ALA A 77 -2.22 6.90 -7.65
C ALA A 77 -0.96 6.17 -7.13
N ASP A 78 0.13 6.89 -7.00
CA ASP A 78 1.42 6.44 -6.47
C ASP A 78 1.54 6.62 -4.95
N PHE A 79 0.56 7.27 -4.31
CA PHE A 79 0.57 7.43 -2.85
C PHE A 79 0.65 6.06 -2.16
N ARG A 80 1.60 5.95 -1.24
CA ARG A 80 1.86 4.73 -0.45
C ARG A 80 1.48 4.95 1.00
N LEU A 81 0.44 4.26 1.40
CA LEU A 81 0.04 4.21 2.80
C LEU A 81 1.03 3.32 3.58
N THR A 82 1.52 3.83 4.69
CA THR A 82 2.52 3.18 5.53
C THR A 82 1.92 2.62 6.82
N SER A 83 2.59 1.65 7.41
CA SER A 83 2.19 1.07 8.69
C SER A 83 2.15 2.12 9.80
N GLY A 84 1.21 1.98 10.74
CA GLY A 84 0.99 2.93 11.83
C GLY A 84 0.06 4.10 11.47
N SER A 85 -0.29 4.28 10.19
CA SER A 85 -1.27 5.29 9.79
C SER A 85 -2.68 4.92 10.26
N THR A 86 -3.46 5.94 10.65
CA THR A 86 -4.88 5.77 11.00
C THR A 86 -5.76 6.08 9.81
N VAL A 87 -6.66 5.16 9.50
CA VAL A 87 -7.51 5.24 8.31
C VAL A 87 -8.95 4.82 8.61
N ASN A 88 -9.89 5.39 7.87
CA ASN A 88 -11.22 4.84 7.70
C ASN A 88 -11.22 3.97 6.45
N ILE A 89 -11.85 2.80 6.51
CA ILE A 89 -11.96 1.90 5.37
C ILE A 89 -13.41 1.67 4.99
N SER A 90 -13.69 1.68 3.69
CA SER A 90 -14.94 1.18 3.12
C SER A 90 -14.71 -0.25 2.64
N VAL A 91 -15.59 -1.16 3.07
CA VAL A 91 -15.51 -2.57 2.73
C VAL A 91 -16.81 -3.08 2.14
N THR A 92 -16.72 -4.14 1.34
CA THR A 92 -17.87 -4.92 0.88
C THR A 92 -17.78 -6.32 1.45
N GLY A 93 -18.84 -6.78 2.08
CA GLY A 93 -18.97 -8.15 2.53
C GLY A 93 -19.27 -9.09 1.36
N ILE A 94 -18.48 -10.16 1.25
CA ILE A 94 -18.68 -11.25 0.28
C ILE A 94 -18.90 -12.52 1.05
N PRO A 95 -20.13 -13.07 1.07
CA PRO A 95 -20.41 -14.33 1.71
C PRO A 95 -19.72 -15.47 0.94
N TYR A 96 -19.25 -16.45 1.67
CA TYR A 96 -18.64 -17.65 1.10
C TYR A 96 -18.97 -18.88 1.94
N SER A 97 -18.92 -20.03 1.29
CA SER A 97 -18.96 -21.35 1.92
C SER A 97 -17.75 -22.15 1.47
N GLY A 98 -17.11 -22.82 2.39
CA GLY A 98 -15.93 -23.65 2.11
C GLY A 98 -15.77 -24.76 3.13
N SER A 99 -14.76 -25.61 2.95
CA SER A 99 -14.45 -26.75 3.83
C SER A 99 -14.22 -26.37 5.30
N MET A 100 -13.77 -25.15 5.55
CA MET A 100 -13.52 -24.62 6.91
C MET A 100 -14.74 -23.93 7.53
N GLY A 101 -15.88 -23.89 6.84
CA GLY A 101 -17.13 -23.27 7.30
C GLY A 101 -17.63 -22.17 6.37
N ALA A 102 -18.69 -21.51 6.83
CA ALA A 102 -19.38 -20.45 6.12
C ALA A 102 -19.23 -19.12 6.87
N SER A 103 -18.90 -18.07 6.17
CA SER A 103 -18.68 -16.73 6.75
C SER A 103 -18.75 -15.63 5.68
N VAL A 104 -18.36 -14.43 6.04
CA VAL A 104 -18.27 -13.27 5.13
C VAL A 104 -16.83 -12.77 5.10
N SER A 105 -16.29 -12.64 3.91
CA SER A 105 -14.99 -11.98 3.67
C SER A 105 -15.19 -10.48 3.47
N LEU A 106 -14.38 -9.66 4.11
CA LEU A 106 -14.39 -8.21 3.91
C LEU A 106 -13.43 -7.82 2.79
N ARG A 107 -13.99 -7.36 1.68
CA ARG A 107 -13.24 -6.84 0.54
C ARG A 107 -13.05 -5.33 0.67
N LEU A 108 -11.79 -4.89 0.68
CA LEU A 108 -11.46 -3.48 0.73
C LEU A 108 -11.90 -2.77 -0.56
N LYS A 109 -12.60 -1.64 -0.44
CA LYS A 109 -13.04 -0.80 -1.57
C LYS A 109 -12.32 0.54 -1.64
N MET A 110 -12.30 1.26 -0.53
CA MET A 110 -11.74 2.61 -0.46
C MET A 110 -11.09 2.83 0.90
N VAL A 111 -10.16 3.77 0.94
CA VAL A 111 -9.44 4.18 2.15
C VAL A 111 -9.48 5.69 2.29
N GLN A 112 -9.82 6.19 3.47
CA GLN A 112 -9.66 7.59 3.84
C GLN A 112 -8.56 7.69 4.89
N VAL A 113 -7.51 8.44 4.60
CA VAL A 113 -6.37 8.63 5.50
C VAL A 113 -6.69 9.76 6.47
N ILE A 114 -6.79 9.44 7.75
CA ILE A 114 -7.06 10.40 8.83
C ILE A 114 -5.76 10.91 9.44
N LYS A 115 -4.82 9.99 9.71
CA LYS A 115 -3.48 10.32 10.20
C LYS A 115 -2.46 9.52 9.40
N PHE A 116 -1.58 10.22 8.73
CA PHE A 116 -0.48 9.60 7.97
C PHE A 116 0.79 9.55 8.83
N VAL A 117 1.43 8.39 8.84
CA VAL A 117 2.76 8.21 9.42
C VAL A 117 3.72 7.97 8.25
N PRO A 118 4.65 8.90 7.96
CA PRO A 118 5.59 8.71 6.87
C PRO A 118 6.53 7.53 7.14
N MET A 119 7.00 6.89 6.07
CA MET A 119 8.03 5.87 6.18
C MET A 119 9.32 6.54 6.68
N GLN A 120 9.80 6.11 7.81
CA GLN A 120 11.14 6.48 8.26
C GLN A 120 12.13 5.52 7.60
N GLU A 121 12.93 6.04 6.71
CA GLU A 121 14.11 5.33 6.23
C GLU A 121 15.11 5.32 7.38
N ARG A 122 15.17 4.20 8.09
CA ARG A 122 16.21 3.98 9.09
C ARG A 122 17.38 3.31 8.38
N SER A 123 18.53 3.98 8.43
CA SER A 123 19.78 3.32 8.06
C SER A 123 19.98 2.07 8.94
N PRO A 124 20.32 0.91 8.39
CA PRO A 124 20.72 -0.25 9.17
C PRO A 124 22.12 -0.09 9.81
N PHE A 125 22.81 1.01 9.49
CA PHE A 125 24.13 1.32 9.97
C PHE A 125 24.05 2.26 11.18
N GLU A 126 24.94 2.07 12.13
CA GLU A 126 25.17 3.00 13.23
C GLU A 126 26.01 4.19 12.77
N GLU A 127 25.85 5.35 13.41
CA GLU A 127 26.71 6.50 13.19
C GLU A 127 28.16 6.13 13.51
N GLN A 128 29.07 6.46 12.61
CA GLN A 128 30.51 6.27 12.77
C GLN A 128 31.22 7.57 12.42
N ASP A 129 32.41 7.78 13.02
CA ASP A 129 33.30 8.87 12.63
C ASP A 129 33.79 8.62 11.21
N GLY A 130 33.67 9.64 10.34
CA GLY A 130 34.09 9.53 8.95
C GLY A 130 33.48 10.59 8.06
N PHE A 131 33.37 10.28 6.76
CA PHE A 131 32.86 11.19 5.74
C PHE A 131 31.44 11.62 6.02
N THR A 132 31.17 12.95 6.05
CA THR A 132 29.86 13.57 6.14
C THR A 132 29.59 14.39 4.87
N PHE A 133 28.45 14.10 4.21
CA PHE A 133 28.02 14.92 3.07
C PHE A 133 27.49 16.28 3.57
N GLY A 134 28.13 17.37 3.11
CA GLY A 134 27.79 18.75 3.53
C GLY A 134 28.60 19.29 4.69
N GLY A 135 29.63 18.58 5.17
CA GLY A 135 30.63 19.12 6.09
C GLY A 135 31.69 19.96 5.37
N ASP A 136 32.49 20.70 6.13
CA ASP A 136 33.54 21.60 5.60
C ASP A 136 34.59 20.87 4.72
N ASP A 137 34.72 19.55 4.88
CA ASP A 137 35.62 18.68 4.10
C ASP A 137 34.95 18.04 2.87
N ASN A 138 33.78 18.54 2.44
CA ASN A 138 33.09 17.98 1.29
C ASN A 138 33.82 18.32 -0.02
N PRO A 139 34.46 17.34 -0.73
CA PRO A 139 35.18 17.59 -1.98
C PRO A 139 34.24 17.99 -3.14
N PHE A 140 32.93 17.89 -2.94
CA PHE A 140 31.89 18.25 -3.91
C PHE A 140 31.19 19.57 -3.57
N SER A 141 31.65 20.33 -2.57
CA SER A 141 31.16 21.69 -2.37
C SER A 141 31.62 22.53 -3.54
N VAL A 142 30.74 22.77 -4.49
CA VAL A 142 30.96 23.75 -5.56
C VAL A 142 31.01 25.11 -4.88
N VAL A 143 32.20 25.65 -4.73
CA VAL A 143 32.36 27.04 -4.32
C VAL A 143 31.71 27.88 -5.44
N SER A 144 30.56 28.44 -5.14
CA SER A 144 29.96 29.46 -5.99
C SER A 144 30.80 30.72 -5.85
N ASP A 145 31.92 30.78 -6.56
CA ASP A 145 32.64 32.03 -6.75
C ASP A 145 31.80 32.90 -7.69
N ASP A 146 31.10 33.84 -7.08
CA ASP A 146 30.51 34.98 -7.73
C ASP A 146 31.68 35.87 -8.26
N THR A 147 32.14 35.58 -9.46
CA THR A 147 32.99 36.49 -10.20
C THR A 147 32.44 36.66 -11.61
N SER A 148 31.58 37.66 -11.73
CA SER A 148 31.28 38.30 -12.99
C SER A 148 32.60 38.83 -13.63
N ASN A 149 33.09 38.20 -14.68
CA ASN A 149 33.66 38.95 -15.79
C ASN A 149 33.79 38.15 -17.09
N ALA A 150 33.52 38.83 -18.12
CA ALA A 150 33.38 38.62 -19.54
C ALA A 150 34.42 37.75 -20.28
N THR A 151 33.89 37.22 -21.42
CA THR A 151 34.50 37.05 -22.76
C THR A 151 35.40 35.86 -23.02
N SER A 152 34.94 35.09 -23.93
CA SER A 152 35.42 34.60 -25.24
C SER A 152 35.31 33.09 -25.37
N ASP A 153 34.39 32.72 -26.22
CA ASP A 153 34.57 32.00 -27.48
C ASP A 153 35.72 30.98 -27.47
N ASP A 154 35.38 29.70 -27.29
CA ASP A 154 36.00 28.61 -28.04
C ASP A 154 35.06 27.38 -28.05
N SER A 155 34.59 27.06 -29.23
CA SER A 155 33.74 25.94 -29.55
C SER A 155 34.62 24.72 -29.79
N ASP A 156 34.75 23.83 -28.80
CA ASP A 156 35.23 22.47 -29.03
C ASP A 156 34.06 21.52 -29.13
N GLU A 157 33.72 21.25 -30.38
CA GLU A 157 32.78 20.24 -30.83
C GLU A 157 33.33 18.84 -30.51
N ILE A 158 32.79 18.18 -29.53
CA ILE A 158 33.09 16.74 -29.28
C ILE A 158 32.18 15.91 -30.16
N ASP A 159 32.71 15.46 -31.29
CA ASP A 159 32.10 14.47 -32.20
C ASP A 159 32.05 13.09 -31.52
N PHE A 160 30.85 12.62 -31.15
CA PHE A 160 30.59 11.24 -30.79
C PHE A 160 30.13 10.48 -32.03
N GLY A 161 31.11 10.00 -32.80
CA GLY A 161 30.87 9.03 -33.86
C GLY A 161 30.25 7.74 -33.32
N GLY A 162 28.94 7.58 -33.43
CA GLY A 162 28.21 6.34 -33.17
C GLY A 162 28.06 5.53 -34.44
N GLU A 163 28.76 4.41 -34.54
CA GLU A 163 28.55 3.40 -35.59
C GLU A 163 27.20 2.70 -35.37
N GLU A 164 26.28 2.84 -36.31
CA GLU A 164 25.06 2.03 -36.40
C GLU A 164 25.39 0.64 -36.91
N GLU A 165 25.30 -0.35 -36.04
CA GLU A 165 25.36 -1.76 -36.42
C GLU A 165 23.96 -2.22 -36.85
N VAL A 166 23.78 -2.41 -38.14
CA VAL A 166 22.57 -2.96 -38.77
C VAL A 166 22.53 -4.46 -38.52
N VAL A 167 21.62 -4.93 -37.69
CA VAL A 167 21.34 -6.37 -37.52
C VAL A 167 20.21 -6.76 -38.47
N GLU A 168 20.54 -7.55 -39.50
CA GLU A 168 19.59 -8.21 -40.41
C GLU A 168 18.79 -9.32 -39.70
N GLU A 169 17.47 -9.28 -39.80
CA GLU A 169 16.58 -10.39 -39.42
C GLU A 169 16.63 -11.53 -40.48
N PRO A 170 16.77 -12.80 -40.06
CA PRO A 170 16.54 -13.90 -41.00
C PRO A 170 15.06 -14.27 -41.12
N LYS A 171 14.56 -14.18 -42.32
CA LYS A 171 13.30 -14.77 -42.77
C LYS A 171 13.33 -16.30 -42.70
N LYS A 172 12.39 -16.89 -41.95
CA LYS A 172 11.72 -18.15 -42.36
C LYS A 172 10.40 -18.25 -41.60
#